data_3603078bc6ce14f2128884ac02d6d6b0
#
_entry.id   3603078bc6ce14f2128884ac02d6d6b0
#
_cell.length_a   1.000
_cell.length_b   1.000
_cell.length_c   1.000
_cell.angle_alpha   90.00
_cell.angle_beta   90.00
_cell.angle_gamma   90.00
#
_symmetry.space_group_name_H-M   'P 1'
#
loop_
_entity.id
_entity.type
_entity.pdbx_description
1 polymer ?
#
loop_
_entity_poly.entity_id
_entity_poly.type
_entity_poly.pdbx_seq_one_letter_code
_entity_poly.pdbx_strand_id
1 'polypeptide(L)'
;MSLRSYLFVPGDRPERFSKALATAAHQVVIDLEDAVAPDAKIQAREGLAKWLESGLPDADKPRVMIRVNAFGTPWHEDDVKMVRASPVMRVMVPKAEVASELADVALRCGDGVSLIALIESVVGVVQMRSIAHEKSVSRLAFGSFDYCVDAGVEGSGRELDYVRSQFVIESRFAGLAAPVDGVTLSIDDADLIAADVADGRRFGFGGKLCIHPRQVEAVNQGFAPSDADFAWAERVLAKLAENPKGAIAVDGKLVDKPIVDRAKRIVASRVVASLTH
;
A
#
# COMPACT_ATOMS: atom_id res chain seq x y z
N MET A 1 -6.50 10.95 -3.93
CA MET A 1 -5.03 10.97 -3.76
C MET A 1 -4.49 9.55 -3.82
N SER A 2 -3.41 9.30 -4.53
CA SER A 2 -2.78 7.96 -4.52
C SER A 2 -2.10 7.75 -3.17
N LEU A 3 -2.48 6.71 -2.43
CA LEU A 3 -1.86 6.35 -1.15
C LEU A 3 -0.48 5.73 -1.44
N ARG A 4 0.60 6.35 -0.96
CA ARG A 4 1.99 5.98 -1.31
C ARG A 4 2.73 5.34 -0.15
N SER A 5 2.63 5.90 1.04
CA SER A 5 3.34 5.42 2.24
C SER A 5 2.41 4.74 3.23
N TYR A 6 2.83 3.58 3.74
CA TYR A 6 2.13 2.75 4.72
C TYR A 6 3.08 2.54 5.90
N LEU A 7 2.95 3.38 6.93
CA LEU A 7 3.83 3.38 8.10
C LEU A 7 3.34 2.40 9.16
N PHE A 8 4.11 1.37 9.44
CA PHE A 8 3.84 0.46 10.54
C PHE A 8 4.13 1.09 11.90
N VAL A 9 3.23 0.79 12.85
CA VAL A 9 3.38 1.16 14.26
C VAL A 9 3.00 -0.04 15.11
N PRO A 10 3.88 -0.53 16.01
CA PRO A 10 3.56 -1.65 16.88
C PRO A 10 2.32 -1.38 17.73
N GLY A 11 1.39 -2.33 17.77
CA GLY A 11 0.12 -2.22 18.49
C GLY A 11 0.24 -2.18 20.00
N ASP A 12 1.37 -2.63 20.54
CA ASP A 12 1.73 -2.56 21.97
C ASP A 12 2.33 -1.19 22.38
N ARG A 13 2.35 -0.20 21.46
CA ARG A 13 2.92 1.13 21.66
C ARG A 13 1.90 2.25 21.42
N PRO A 14 0.80 2.32 22.21
CA PRO A 14 -0.27 3.28 21.95
C PRO A 14 0.20 4.75 22.02
N GLU A 15 1.26 5.05 22.76
CA GLU A 15 1.88 6.37 22.82
C GLU A 15 2.51 6.83 21.49
N ARG A 16 2.66 5.91 20.52
CA ARG A 16 3.17 6.19 19.18
C ARG A 16 2.10 6.44 18.13
N PHE A 17 0.84 6.05 18.38
CA PHE A 17 -0.22 6.12 17.35
C PHE A 17 -0.47 7.56 16.89
N SER A 18 -0.70 8.48 17.83
CA SER A 18 -0.91 9.89 17.50
C SER A 18 0.35 10.54 16.89
N LYS A 19 1.55 10.11 17.30
CA LYS A 19 2.80 10.60 16.70
C LYS A 19 2.96 10.13 15.26
N ALA A 20 2.55 8.90 14.95
CA ALA A 20 2.56 8.39 13.57
C ALA A 20 1.54 9.12 12.69
N LEU A 21 0.35 9.41 13.21
CA LEU A 21 -0.65 10.22 12.52
C LEU A 21 -0.20 11.67 12.28
N ALA A 22 0.64 12.21 13.14
CA ALA A 22 1.25 13.54 12.93
C ALA A 22 2.32 13.57 11.83
N THR A 23 2.75 12.40 11.31
CA THR A 23 3.66 12.34 10.16
C THR A 23 2.92 12.55 8.84
N ALA A 24 3.68 12.73 7.75
CA ALA A 24 3.13 12.81 6.39
C ALA A 24 2.74 11.42 5.82
N ALA A 25 2.67 10.35 6.62
CA ALA A 25 2.27 9.03 6.14
C ALA A 25 0.83 9.05 5.61
N HIS A 26 0.61 8.49 4.43
CA HIS A 26 -0.74 8.40 3.88
C HIS A 26 -1.61 7.38 4.61
N GLN A 27 -1.00 6.30 5.10
CA GLN A 27 -1.63 5.31 5.96
C GLN A 27 -0.72 5.02 7.15
N VAL A 28 -1.32 4.94 8.33
CA VAL A 28 -0.70 4.45 9.56
C VAL A 28 -1.26 3.07 9.84
N VAL A 29 -0.41 2.06 9.74
CA VAL A 29 -0.77 0.66 9.93
C VAL A 29 -0.44 0.27 11.37
N ILE A 30 -1.47 0.19 12.22
CA ILE A 30 -1.31 -0.29 13.59
C ILE A 30 -1.24 -1.80 13.53
N ASP A 31 -0.12 -2.32 13.95
CA ASP A 31 0.25 -3.70 13.75
C ASP A 31 -0.01 -4.54 15.00
N LEU A 32 -0.91 -5.52 14.89
CA LEU A 32 -1.17 -6.51 15.94
C LEU A 32 -0.45 -7.84 15.69
N GLU A 33 0.27 -7.94 14.55
CA GLU A 33 0.92 -9.16 14.11
C GLU A 33 2.41 -9.16 14.48
N ASP A 34 3.33 -9.21 13.56
CA ASP A 34 4.76 -9.49 13.79
C ASP A 34 5.48 -8.47 14.68
N ALA A 35 5.01 -7.21 14.70
CA ALA A 35 5.60 -6.19 15.58
C ALA A 35 5.21 -6.33 17.06
N VAL A 36 4.36 -7.31 17.42
CA VAL A 36 3.89 -7.55 18.78
C VAL A 36 4.22 -8.97 19.21
N ALA A 37 4.91 -9.12 20.34
CA ALA A 37 5.24 -10.43 20.89
C ALA A 37 3.96 -11.23 21.25
N PRO A 38 3.98 -12.58 21.16
CA PRO A 38 2.81 -13.41 21.40
C PRO A 38 2.11 -13.17 22.75
N ASP A 39 2.86 -12.96 23.80
CA ASP A 39 2.38 -12.68 25.17
C ASP A 39 1.81 -11.26 25.34
N ALA A 40 2.16 -10.32 24.46
CA ALA A 40 1.67 -8.95 24.46
C ALA A 40 0.44 -8.71 23.58
N LYS A 41 0.04 -9.66 22.71
CA LYS A 41 -1.01 -9.44 21.70
C LYS A 41 -2.38 -9.08 22.27
N ILE A 42 -2.78 -9.70 23.37
CA ILE A 42 -4.06 -9.39 24.04
C ILE A 42 -4.04 -7.95 24.57
N GLN A 43 -2.96 -7.58 25.26
CA GLN A 43 -2.81 -6.22 25.78
C GLN A 43 -2.71 -5.16 24.66
N ALA A 44 -2.03 -5.47 23.57
CA ALA A 44 -1.94 -4.59 22.40
C ALA A 44 -3.33 -4.32 21.79
N ARG A 45 -4.14 -5.38 21.58
CA ARG A 45 -5.51 -5.26 21.08
C ARG A 45 -6.39 -4.41 22.01
N GLU A 46 -6.35 -4.66 23.32
CA GLU A 46 -7.10 -3.89 24.30
C GLU A 46 -6.66 -2.41 24.36
N GLY A 47 -5.36 -2.17 24.27
CA GLY A 47 -4.78 -0.83 24.21
C GLY A 47 -5.22 -0.06 22.97
N LEU A 48 -5.24 -0.74 21.82
CA LEU A 48 -5.73 -0.18 20.57
C LEU A 48 -7.24 0.12 20.64
N ALA A 49 -8.06 -0.80 21.17
CA ALA A 49 -9.49 -0.58 21.33
C ALA A 49 -9.78 0.67 22.18
N LYS A 50 -9.13 0.79 23.34
CA LYS A 50 -9.24 1.96 24.21
C LYS A 50 -8.82 3.26 23.55
N TRP A 51 -7.74 3.22 22.76
CA TRP A 51 -7.30 4.40 22.01
C TRP A 51 -8.32 4.81 20.93
N LEU A 52 -8.93 3.88 20.22
CA LEU A 52 -9.99 4.14 19.24
C LEU A 52 -11.26 4.69 19.91
N GLU A 53 -11.63 4.17 21.09
CA GLU A 53 -12.77 4.65 21.91
C GLU A 53 -12.55 6.07 22.44
N SER A 54 -11.31 6.49 22.69
CA SER A 54 -11.00 7.84 23.18
C SER A 54 -11.29 8.94 22.14
N GLY A 55 -11.61 8.56 20.92
CA GLY A 55 -12.04 9.43 19.83
C GLY A 55 -10.95 9.71 18.80
N LEU A 56 -11.05 9.03 17.66
CA LEU A 56 -10.22 9.32 16.50
C LEU A 56 -10.88 10.47 15.70
N PRO A 57 -10.16 11.58 15.43
CA PRO A 57 -10.68 12.65 14.59
C PRO A 57 -11.16 12.13 13.23
N ASP A 58 -12.28 12.64 12.71
CA ASP A 58 -12.84 12.19 11.43
C ASP A 58 -11.85 12.29 10.27
N ALA A 59 -11.00 13.30 10.27
CA ALA A 59 -9.94 13.48 9.26
C ALA A 59 -8.87 12.37 9.30
N ASP A 60 -8.64 11.75 10.46
CA ASP A 60 -7.64 10.71 10.65
C ASP A 60 -8.18 9.29 10.43
N LYS A 61 -9.50 9.08 10.58
CA LYS A 61 -10.12 7.76 10.37
C LYS A 61 -9.72 7.09 9.04
N PRO A 62 -9.72 7.79 7.89
CA PRO A 62 -9.30 7.18 6.62
C PRO A 62 -7.80 6.87 6.54
N ARG A 63 -7.00 7.39 7.47
CA ARG A 63 -5.55 7.19 7.52
C ARG A 63 -5.14 6.03 8.42
N VAL A 64 -6.03 5.55 9.29
CA VAL A 64 -5.76 4.41 10.16
C VAL A 64 -6.11 3.12 9.45
N MET A 65 -5.19 2.18 9.52
CA MET A 65 -5.34 0.80 9.07
C MET A 65 -4.90 -0.12 10.20
N ILE A 66 -5.54 -1.27 10.35
CA ILE A 66 -5.14 -2.26 11.34
C ILE A 66 -4.62 -3.49 10.60
N ARG A 67 -3.39 -3.93 10.91
CA ARG A 67 -2.92 -5.25 10.51
C ARG A 67 -3.32 -6.23 11.61
N VAL A 68 -4.26 -7.10 11.30
CA VAL A 68 -4.73 -8.16 12.20
C VAL A 68 -3.73 -9.32 12.21
N ASN A 69 -3.82 -10.21 13.18
CA ASN A 69 -3.06 -11.45 13.16
C ASN A 69 -3.53 -12.36 12.03
N ALA A 70 -2.64 -13.21 11.53
CA ALA A 70 -2.91 -14.12 10.43
C ALA A 70 -4.07 -15.08 10.74
N PHE A 71 -4.81 -15.49 9.70
CA PHE A 71 -5.87 -16.48 9.79
C PHE A 71 -5.33 -17.78 10.42
N GLY A 72 -6.16 -18.43 11.24
CA GLY A 72 -5.78 -19.66 11.95
C GLY A 72 -4.94 -19.45 13.21
N THR A 73 -4.53 -18.22 13.53
CA THR A 73 -3.86 -17.94 14.81
C THR A 73 -4.89 -17.75 15.94
N PRO A 74 -4.51 -17.98 17.21
CA PRO A 74 -5.43 -17.81 18.35
C PRO A 74 -5.96 -16.39 18.54
N TRP A 75 -5.33 -15.38 17.93
CA TRP A 75 -5.64 -13.96 18.11
C TRP A 75 -6.55 -13.41 17.01
N HIS A 76 -6.57 -14.03 15.83
CA HIS A 76 -7.25 -13.54 14.64
C HIS A 76 -8.72 -13.20 14.88
N GLU A 77 -9.45 -14.12 15.48
CA GLU A 77 -10.88 -14.00 15.73
C GLU A 77 -11.25 -12.75 16.55
N ASP A 78 -10.47 -12.50 17.60
CA ASP A 78 -10.72 -11.37 18.49
C ASP A 78 -10.23 -10.04 17.90
N ASP A 79 -9.21 -10.08 17.03
CA ASP A 79 -8.80 -8.89 16.27
C ASP A 79 -9.90 -8.45 15.30
N VAL A 80 -10.51 -9.39 14.57
CA VAL A 80 -11.63 -9.13 13.64
C VAL A 80 -12.84 -8.57 14.40
N LYS A 81 -13.18 -9.12 15.58
CA LYS A 81 -14.25 -8.57 16.43
C LYS A 81 -13.94 -7.15 16.89
N MET A 82 -12.70 -6.86 17.28
CA MET A 82 -12.27 -5.52 17.69
C MET A 82 -12.38 -4.54 16.52
N VAL A 83 -11.93 -4.93 15.31
CA VAL A 83 -12.10 -4.10 14.10
C VAL A 83 -13.57 -3.82 13.86
N ARG A 84 -14.46 -4.81 13.93
CA ARG A 84 -15.92 -4.65 13.77
C ARG A 84 -16.52 -3.62 14.70
N ALA A 85 -16.03 -3.54 15.94
CA ALA A 85 -16.50 -2.59 16.96
C ALA A 85 -15.86 -1.20 16.82
N SER A 86 -14.90 -1.01 15.92
CA SER A 86 -14.11 0.21 15.77
C SER A 86 -14.61 1.08 14.60
N PRO A 87 -14.22 2.36 14.54
CA PRO A 87 -14.49 3.21 13.38
C PRO A 87 -13.55 2.97 12.20
N VAL A 88 -12.63 1.99 12.28
CA VAL A 88 -11.62 1.74 11.25
C VAL A 88 -12.20 0.88 10.14
N MET A 89 -12.08 1.37 8.90
CA MET A 89 -12.64 0.72 7.71
C MET A 89 -11.55 0.13 6.80
N ARG A 90 -10.32 0.06 7.27
CA ARG A 90 -9.18 -0.45 6.49
C ARG A 90 -8.43 -1.49 7.28
N VAL A 91 -8.30 -2.67 6.71
CA VAL A 91 -7.65 -3.82 7.34
C VAL A 91 -6.57 -4.36 6.42
N MET A 92 -5.38 -4.60 6.94
CA MET A 92 -4.35 -5.37 6.28
C MET A 92 -4.38 -6.79 6.81
N VAL A 93 -4.55 -7.75 5.90
CA VAL A 93 -4.58 -9.18 6.22
C VAL A 93 -3.23 -9.76 5.84
N PRO A 94 -2.40 -10.17 6.82
CA PRO A 94 -1.11 -10.79 6.56
C PRO A 94 -1.30 -12.24 6.09
N LYS A 95 -0.25 -12.82 5.50
CA LYS A 95 -0.23 -14.20 5.02
C LYS A 95 -1.46 -14.55 4.19
N ALA A 96 -1.82 -13.62 3.28
CA ALA A 96 -2.99 -13.76 2.42
C ALA A 96 -2.73 -14.87 1.38
N GLU A 97 -3.36 -16.02 1.58
CA GLU A 97 -3.15 -17.23 0.75
C GLU A 97 -4.46 -17.73 0.13
N VAL A 98 -5.61 -17.45 0.75
CA VAL A 98 -6.91 -17.98 0.34
C VAL A 98 -7.95 -16.86 0.22
N ALA A 99 -8.52 -16.69 -0.98
CA ALA A 99 -9.49 -15.62 -1.25
C ALA A 99 -10.74 -15.70 -0.34
N SER A 100 -11.22 -16.92 0.00
CA SER A 100 -12.38 -17.09 0.87
C SER A 100 -12.12 -16.67 2.32
N GLU A 101 -10.89 -16.74 2.80
CA GLU A 101 -10.51 -16.21 4.13
C GLU A 101 -10.61 -14.70 4.16
N LEU A 102 -10.18 -14.02 3.08
CA LEU A 102 -10.33 -12.57 2.94
C LEU A 102 -11.81 -12.17 2.88
N ALA A 103 -12.63 -12.92 2.16
CA ALA A 103 -14.07 -12.71 2.12
C ALA A 103 -14.72 -12.85 3.51
N ASP A 104 -14.30 -13.87 4.30
CA ASP A 104 -14.76 -14.07 5.68
C ASP A 104 -14.37 -12.88 6.58
N VAL A 105 -13.11 -12.45 6.53
CA VAL A 105 -12.64 -11.28 7.27
C VAL A 105 -13.49 -10.05 6.93
N ALA A 106 -13.73 -9.79 5.66
CA ALA A 106 -14.53 -8.63 5.24
C ALA A 106 -15.97 -8.71 5.74
N LEU A 107 -16.62 -9.87 5.59
CA LEU A 107 -17.99 -10.11 6.07
C LEU A 107 -18.11 -9.85 7.57
N ARG A 108 -17.13 -10.30 8.34
CA ARG A 108 -17.13 -10.21 9.81
C ARG A 108 -16.74 -8.83 10.31
N CYS A 109 -15.84 -8.13 9.63
CA CYS A 109 -15.54 -6.73 9.93
C CYS A 109 -16.71 -5.79 9.60
N GLY A 110 -17.55 -6.13 8.61
CA GLY A 110 -18.77 -5.41 8.28
C GLY A 110 -18.72 -4.63 6.98
N ASP A 111 -19.88 -4.07 6.62
CA ASP A 111 -20.06 -3.39 5.34
C ASP A 111 -19.11 -2.22 5.15
N GLY A 112 -18.54 -2.11 3.94
CA GLY A 112 -17.66 -1.01 3.56
C GLY A 112 -16.20 -1.18 3.99
N VAL A 113 -15.84 -2.25 4.68
CA VAL A 113 -14.43 -2.54 4.99
C VAL A 113 -13.66 -2.81 3.70
N SER A 114 -12.48 -2.21 3.62
CA SER A 114 -11.53 -2.34 2.52
C SER A 114 -10.30 -3.10 2.97
N LEU A 115 -10.00 -4.22 2.31
CA LEU A 115 -8.86 -5.05 2.65
C LEU A 115 -7.64 -4.71 1.78
N ILE A 116 -6.47 -4.75 2.41
CA ILE A 116 -5.19 -4.92 1.73
C ILE A 116 -4.72 -6.35 2.00
N ALA A 117 -4.55 -7.13 0.95
CA ALA A 117 -3.97 -8.47 1.05
C ALA A 117 -2.44 -8.34 1.05
N LEU A 118 -1.81 -8.66 2.19
CA LEU A 118 -0.35 -8.73 2.30
C LEU A 118 0.08 -10.15 1.90
N ILE A 119 0.65 -10.26 0.72
CA ILE A 119 1.13 -11.52 0.13
C ILE A 119 2.62 -11.63 0.43
N GLU A 120 2.98 -12.65 1.17
CA GLU A 120 4.31 -12.81 1.77
C GLU A 120 4.76 -14.27 1.86
N SER A 121 4.11 -15.16 1.07
CA SER A 121 4.47 -16.55 0.92
C SER A 121 4.39 -17.01 -0.53
N VAL A 122 5.03 -18.12 -0.85
CA VAL A 122 4.95 -18.78 -2.17
C VAL A 122 3.50 -19.16 -2.49
N VAL A 123 2.77 -19.67 -1.52
CA VAL A 123 1.34 -20.01 -1.69
C VAL A 123 0.54 -18.76 -2.06
N GLY A 124 0.73 -17.66 -1.33
CA GLY A 124 0.06 -16.39 -1.63
C GLY A 124 0.38 -15.87 -3.03
N VAL A 125 1.64 -15.98 -3.48
CA VAL A 125 2.04 -15.61 -4.85
C VAL A 125 1.35 -16.48 -5.89
N VAL A 126 1.26 -17.80 -5.68
CA VAL A 126 0.56 -18.72 -6.59
C VAL A 126 -0.95 -18.44 -6.64
N GLN A 127 -1.55 -18.05 -5.53
CA GLN A 127 -2.97 -17.75 -5.41
C GLN A 127 -3.33 -16.28 -5.66
N MET A 128 -2.35 -15.43 -6.01
CA MET A 128 -2.49 -13.97 -6.10
C MET A 128 -3.65 -13.53 -7.00
N ARG A 129 -3.90 -14.25 -8.10
CA ARG A 129 -5.02 -13.95 -9.01
C ARG A 129 -6.37 -14.07 -8.32
N SER A 130 -6.61 -15.17 -7.62
CA SER A 130 -7.88 -15.38 -6.91
C SER A 130 -8.06 -14.36 -5.77
N ILE A 131 -6.99 -14.06 -5.05
CA ILE A 131 -6.94 -13.05 -4.00
C ILE A 131 -7.26 -11.65 -4.56
N ALA A 132 -6.62 -11.27 -5.67
CA ALA A 132 -6.84 -9.97 -6.29
C ALA A 132 -8.28 -9.76 -6.81
N HIS A 133 -9.00 -10.83 -7.15
CA HIS A 133 -10.38 -10.77 -7.59
C HIS A 133 -11.41 -10.85 -6.45
N GLU A 134 -10.97 -11.01 -5.20
CA GLU A 134 -11.87 -10.92 -4.06
C GLU A 134 -12.39 -9.49 -3.90
N LYS A 135 -13.72 -9.32 -3.84
CA LYS A 135 -14.40 -8.01 -3.92
C LYS A 135 -14.02 -7.03 -2.83
N SER A 136 -13.69 -7.54 -1.66
CA SER A 136 -13.27 -6.73 -0.50
C SER A 136 -11.82 -6.27 -0.60
N VAL A 137 -11.01 -6.89 -1.46
CA VAL A 137 -9.60 -6.51 -1.67
C VAL A 137 -9.53 -5.27 -2.56
N SER A 138 -8.97 -4.21 -2.04
CA SER A 138 -8.78 -2.95 -2.76
C SER A 138 -7.36 -2.80 -3.30
N ARG A 139 -6.40 -3.53 -2.73
CA ARG A 139 -4.99 -3.42 -3.08
C ARG A 139 -4.21 -4.63 -2.61
N LEU A 140 -3.16 -5.00 -3.35
CA LEU A 140 -2.16 -5.98 -2.92
C LEU A 140 -0.97 -5.26 -2.28
N ALA A 141 -0.35 -5.89 -1.29
CA ALA A 141 0.93 -5.47 -0.71
C ALA A 141 1.90 -6.64 -0.71
N PHE A 142 3.18 -6.35 -0.93
CA PHE A 142 4.24 -7.37 -0.99
C PHE A 142 5.01 -7.42 0.32
N GLY A 143 4.89 -8.50 1.08
CA GLY A 143 5.75 -8.82 2.22
C GLY A 143 7.03 -9.49 1.75
N SER A 144 7.90 -8.70 1.11
CA SER A 144 9.09 -9.22 0.40
C SER A 144 10.07 -9.95 1.30
N PHE A 145 10.20 -9.54 2.56
CA PHE A 145 11.11 -10.17 3.50
C PHE A 145 10.65 -11.59 3.87
N ASP A 146 9.38 -11.72 4.30
CA ASP A 146 8.80 -13.01 4.66
C ASP A 146 8.73 -13.94 3.45
N TYR A 147 8.38 -13.40 2.27
CA TYR A 147 8.43 -14.15 1.02
C TYR A 147 9.83 -14.73 0.75
N CYS A 148 10.89 -13.95 0.93
CA CYS A 148 12.26 -14.44 0.73
C CYS A 148 12.59 -15.61 1.67
N VAL A 149 12.16 -15.51 2.93
CA VAL A 149 12.34 -16.58 3.93
C VAL A 149 11.58 -17.84 3.49
N ASP A 150 10.31 -17.72 3.13
CA ASP A 150 9.45 -18.84 2.72
C ASP A 150 9.94 -19.50 1.42
N ALA A 151 10.35 -18.69 0.45
CA ALA A 151 10.82 -19.16 -0.86
C ALA A 151 12.30 -19.64 -0.86
N GLY A 152 13.04 -19.43 0.22
CA GLY A 152 14.48 -19.71 0.27
C GLY A 152 15.30 -18.82 -0.66
N VAL A 153 14.85 -17.58 -0.89
CA VAL A 153 15.52 -16.59 -1.75
C VAL A 153 16.43 -15.72 -0.90
N GLU A 154 17.69 -15.60 -1.30
CA GLU A 154 18.65 -14.68 -0.68
C GLU A 154 18.74 -13.40 -1.50
N GLY A 155 18.44 -12.26 -0.85
CA GLY A 155 18.55 -10.93 -1.46
C GLY A 155 17.20 -10.23 -1.66
N SER A 156 17.28 -9.03 -2.23
CA SER A 156 16.10 -8.15 -2.44
C SER A 156 16.09 -7.51 -3.85
N GLY A 157 16.93 -7.99 -4.74
CA GLY A 157 17.14 -7.43 -6.08
C GLY A 157 16.40 -8.21 -7.17
N ARG A 158 17.17 -8.58 -8.21
CA ARG A 158 16.64 -9.18 -9.45
C ARG A 158 15.94 -10.52 -9.27
N GLU A 159 16.26 -11.26 -8.24
CA GLU A 159 15.60 -12.50 -7.83
C GLU A 159 14.10 -12.31 -7.54
N LEU A 160 13.68 -11.09 -7.21
CA LEU A 160 12.28 -10.73 -6.97
C LEU A 160 11.56 -10.12 -8.20
N ASP A 161 12.25 -9.89 -9.30
CA ASP A 161 11.70 -9.19 -10.49
C ASP A 161 10.45 -9.87 -11.03
N TYR A 162 10.48 -11.20 -11.09
CA TYR A 162 9.32 -11.98 -11.57
C TYR A 162 8.10 -11.80 -10.66
N VAL A 163 8.30 -11.93 -9.36
CA VAL A 163 7.21 -11.79 -8.38
C VAL A 163 6.67 -10.36 -8.36
N ARG A 164 7.54 -9.35 -8.39
CA ARG A 164 7.14 -7.94 -8.52
C ARG A 164 6.30 -7.69 -9.77
N SER A 165 6.70 -8.29 -10.91
CA SER A 165 5.93 -8.19 -12.15
C SER A 165 4.55 -8.83 -12.01
N GLN A 166 4.43 -9.97 -11.32
CA GLN A 166 3.14 -10.62 -11.07
C GLN A 166 2.21 -9.73 -10.23
N PHE A 167 2.70 -9.09 -9.16
CA PHE A 167 1.89 -8.14 -8.38
C PHE A 167 1.27 -7.06 -9.26
N VAL A 168 2.04 -6.48 -10.18
CA VAL A 168 1.55 -5.43 -11.07
C VAL A 168 0.55 -5.97 -12.08
N ILE A 169 0.83 -7.14 -12.67
CA ILE A 169 -0.05 -7.78 -13.64
C ILE A 169 -1.39 -8.13 -13.00
N GLU A 170 -1.40 -8.83 -11.86
CA GLU A 170 -2.62 -9.28 -11.22
C GLU A 170 -3.43 -8.11 -10.62
N SER A 171 -2.77 -7.10 -10.05
CA SER A 171 -3.45 -5.88 -9.62
C SER A 171 -4.15 -5.18 -10.79
N ARG A 172 -3.46 -5.09 -11.93
CA ARG A 172 -4.00 -4.45 -13.14
C ARG A 172 -5.15 -5.25 -13.75
N PHE A 173 -4.99 -6.56 -13.81
CA PHE A 173 -5.99 -7.47 -14.36
C PHE A 173 -7.29 -7.46 -13.53
N ALA A 174 -7.17 -7.41 -12.21
CA ALA A 174 -8.30 -7.31 -11.29
C ALA A 174 -8.89 -5.88 -11.17
N GLY A 175 -8.29 -4.88 -11.82
CA GLY A 175 -8.75 -3.48 -11.73
C GLY A 175 -8.42 -2.79 -10.39
N LEU A 176 -7.51 -3.35 -9.61
CA LEU A 176 -7.08 -2.80 -8.33
C LEU A 176 -6.17 -1.57 -8.50
N ALA A 177 -6.01 -0.81 -7.43
CA ALA A 177 -4.95 0.18 -7.33
C ALA A 177 -3.57 -0.49 -7.50
N ALA A 178 -2.57 0.27 -8.00
CA ALA A 178 -1.20 -0.23 -8.14
C ALA A 178 -0.69 -0.77 -6.79
N PRO A 179 0.00 -1.92 -6.75
CA PRO A 179 0.37 -2.60 -5.50
C PRO A 179 1.30 -1.77 -4.61
N VAL A 180 1.42 -2.16 -3.35
CA VAL A 180 2.35 -1.59 -2.35
C VAL A 180 3.58 -2.48 -2.29
N ASP A 181 4.75 -1.90 -2.50
CA ASP A 181 6.04 -2.61 -2.44
C ASP A 181 6.46 -2.88 -0.99
N GLY A 182 7.35 -3.85 -0.81
CA GLY A 182 7.87 -4.30 0.47
C GLY A 182 8.66 -3.23 1.23
N VAL A 183 9.12 -3.59 2.41
CA VAL A 183 9.91 -2.70 3.28
C VAL A 183 11.34 -2.54 2.77
N THR A 184 11.99 -1.40 3.11
CA THR A 184 13.45 -1.25 3.12
C THR A 184 13.89 -1.36 4.56
N LEU A 185 14.77 -2.31 4.87
CA LEU A 185 15.19 -2.57 6.25
C LEU A 185 16.08 -1.46 6.83
N SER A 186 16.84 -0.76 5.98
CA SER A 186 17.60 0.41 6.43
C SER A 186 16.67 1.58 6.75
N ILE A 187 16.86 2.20 7.90
CA ILE A 187 16.10 3.38 8.34
C ILE A 187 16.86 4.70 8.15
N ASP A 188 18.17 4.63 7.94
CA ASP A 188 19.06 5.80 7.91
C ASP A 188 19.75 5.97 6.54
N ASP A 189 19.72 4.98 5.67
CA ASP A 189 20.32 5.04 4.34
C ASP A 189 19.32 5.63 3.33
N ALA A 190 19.38 6.94 3.16
CA ALA A 190 18.49 7.67 2.27
C ALA A 190 18.65 7.27 0.78
N ASP A 191 19.88 6.94 0.36
CA ASP A 191 20.17 6.57 -1.02
C ASP A 191 19.59 5.18 -1.33
N LEU A 192 19.72 4.23 -0.41
CA LEU A 192 19.11 2.91 -0.54
C LEU A 192 17.58 3.01 -0.59
N ILE A 193 16.99 3.81 0.31
CA ILE A 193 15.53 4.02 0.32
C ILE A 193 15.07 4.62 -1.02
N ALA A 194 15.78 5.63 -1.52
CA ALA A 194 15.45 6.26 -2.80
C ALA A 194 15.60 5.30 -3.99
N ALA A 195 16.64 4.45 -3.99
CA ALA A 195 16.85 3.42 -5.00
C ALA A 195 15.73 2.38 -5.01
N ASP A 196 15.35 1.85 -3.85
CA ASP A 196 14.25 0.89 -3.71
C ASP A 196 12.91 1.47 -4.18
N VAL A 197 12.64 2.75 -3.82
CA VAL A 197 11.43 3.46 -4.27
C VAL A 197 11.43 3.63 -5.79
N ALA A 198 12.58 4.00 -6.38
CA ALA A 198 12.72 4.14 -7.83
C ALA A 198 12.51 2.80 -8.55
N ASP A 199 13.02 1.71 -7.97
CA ASP A 199 12.81 0.34 -8.48
C ASP A 199 11.34 -0.05 -8.42
N GLY A 200 10.69 0.05 -7.28
CA GLY A 200 9.27 -0.25 -7.14
C GLY A 200 8.43 0.55 -8.14
N ARG A 201 8.71 1.84 -8.30
CA ARG A 201 8.03 2.69 -9.29
C ARG A 201 8.25 2.21 -10.73
N ARG A 202 9.45 1.76 -11.09
CA ARG A 202 9.76 1.22 -12.43
C ARG A 202 8.98 -0.05 -12.73
N PHE A 203 8.79 -0.93 -11.74
CA PHE A 203 7.93 -2.10 -11.88
C PHE A 203 6.44 -1.75 -11.99
N GLY A 204 6.01 -0.59 -11.51
CA GLY A 204 4.61 -0.17 -11.56
C GLY A 204 3.88 -0.23 -10.21
N PHE A 205 4.62 -0.38 -9.11
CA PHE A 205 4.08 -0.19 -7.77
C PHE A 205 3.65 1.26 -7.57
N GLY A 206 2.70 1.49 -6.67
CA GLY A 206 2.14 2.81 -6.39
C GLY A 206 2.37 3.31 -4.97
N GLY A 207 3.12 2.56 -4.17
CA GLY A 207 3.46 2.88 -2.78
C GLY A 207 4.39 1.85 -2.18
N LYS A 208 4.78 2.07 -0.92
CA LYS A 208 5.73 1.23 -0.19
C LYS A 208 5.37 1.12 1.28
N LEU A 209 5.63 -0.04 1.87
CA LEU A 209 5.60 -0.27 3.30
C LEU A 209 6.79 0.44 3.96
N CYS A 210 6.55 1.11 5.08
CA CYS A 210 7.55 1.86 5.84
C CYS A 210 7.59 1.33 7.29
N ILE A 211 8.78 1.05 7.79
CA ILE A 211 9.00 0.60 9.18
C ILE A 211 9.49 1.73 10.09
N HIS A 212 9.78 2.90 9.53
CA HIS A 212 10.24 4.05 10.30
C HIS A 212 9.73 5.38 9.69
N PRO A 213 9.36 6.40 10.51
CA PRO A 213 8.92 7.70 10.01
C PRO A 213 9.87 8.40 9.05
N ARG A 214 11.18 8.22 9.18
CA ARG A 214 12.20 8.81 8.29
C ARG A 214 12.07 8.35 6.83
N GLN A 215 11.46 7.19 6.57
CA GLN A 215 11.27 6.66 5.22
C GLN A 215 10.09 7.34 4.49
N VAL A 216 9.15 7.91 5.23
CA VAL A 216 7.86 8.39 4.71
C VAL A 216 8.02 9.45 3.64
N GLU A 217 8.88 10.44 3.88
CA GLU A 217 9.06 11.56 2.95
C GLU A 217 9.65 11.09 1.62
N ALA A 218 10.72 10.28 1.66
CA ALA A 218 11.35 9.72 0.47
C ALA A 218 10.36 8.86 -0.34
N VAL A 219 9.54 8.05 0.34
CA VAL A 219 8.49 7.24 -0.30
C VAL A 219 7.42 8.13 -0.95
N ASN A 220 6.95 9.16 -0.26
CA ASN A 220 5.93 10.06 -0.79
C ASN A 220 6.42 10.81 -2.01
N GLN A 221 7.66 11.32 -1.99
CA GLN A 221 8.27 12.03 -3.10
C GLN A 221 8.57 11.09 -4.28
N GLY A 222 9.18 9.94 -4.02
CA GLY A 222 9.63 9.04 -5.07
C GLY A 222 8.48 8.39 -5.87
N PHE A 223 7.33 8.13 -5.24
CA PHE A 223 6.13 7.65 -5.95
C PHE A 223 5.28 8.78 -6.53
N ALA A 224 5.59 10.05 -6.25
CA ALA A 224 4.93 11.18 -6.89
C ALA A 224 5.44 11.36 -8.32
N PRO A 225 4.60 11.85 -9.26
CA PRO A 225 5.13 12.43 -10.49
C PRO A 225 6.05 13.61 -10.16
N SER A 226 7.19 13.66 -10.83
CA SER A 226 8.13 14.79 -10.72
C SER A 226 7.61 16.02 -11.47
N ASP A 227 8.20 17.20 -11.18
CA ASP A 227 7.92 18.41 -11.97
C ASP A 227 8.25 18.20 -13.46
N ALA A 228 9.28 17.42 -13.77
CA ALA A 228 9.60 17.04 -15.14
C ALA A 228 8.50 16.16 -15.78
N ASP A 229 7.92 15.21 -15.01
CA ASP A 229 6.77 14.42 -15.48
C ASP A 229 5.56 15.32 -15.76
N PHE A 230 5.27 16.29 -14.89
CA PHE A 230 4.17 17.24 -15.10
C PHE A 230 4.43 18.12 -16.32
N ALA A 231 5.60 18.73 -16.43
CA ALA A 231 5.95 19.56 -17.58
C ALA A 231 5.87 18.80 -18.91
N TRP A 232 6.32 17.54 -18.91
CA TRP A 232 6.18 16.65 -20.07
C TRP A 232 4.70 16.37 -20.38
N ALA A 233 3.89 16.04 -19.38
CA ALA A 233 2.48 15.72 -19.57
C ALA A 233 1.70 16.92 -20.11
N GLU A 234 1.96 18.13 -19.61
CA GLU A 234 1.37 19.39 -20.08
C GLU A 234 1.73 19.65 -21.56
N ARG A 235 3.02 19.45 -21.96
CA ARG A 235 3.43 19.57 -23.38
C ARG A 235 2.71 18.58 -24.28
N VAL A 236 2.56 17.31 -23.83
CA VAL A 236 1.82 16.30 -24.60
C VAL A 236 0.37 16.71 -24.80
N LEU A 237 -0.32 17.15 -23.75
CA LEU A 237 -1.72 17.53 -23.83
C LEU A 237 -1.93 18.83 -24.63
N ALA A 238 -1.02 19.79 -24.54
CA ALA A 238 -1.06 21.01 -25.36
C ALA A 238 -0.92 20.68 -26.85
N LYS A 239 0.05 19.84 -27.22
CA LYS A 239 0.22 19.40 -28.63
C LYS A 239 -0.98 18.63 -29.16
N LEU A 240 -1.60 17.80 -28.33
CA LEU A 240 -2.84 17.10 -28.70
C LEU A 240 -3.99 18.08 -28.96
N ALA A 241 -4.11 19.14 -28.15
CA ALA A 241 -5.14 20.19 -28.35
C ALA A 241 -4.94 20.97 -29.64
N GLU A 242 -3.67 21.26 -30.02
CA GLU A 242 -3.33 21.92 -31.28
C GLU A 242 -3.64 21.04 -32.51
N ASN A 243 -3.49 19.71 -32.42
CA ASN A 243 -3.71 18.78 -33.53
C ASN A 243 -4.46 17.50 -33.10
N PRO A 244 -5.76 17.57 -32.86
CA PRO A 244 -6.53 16.46 -32.29
C PRO A 244 -6.61 15.19 -33.15
N LYS A 245 -6.38 15.30 -34.47
CA LYS A 245 -6.56 14.23 -35.45
C LYS A 245 -5.25 13.83 -36.15
N GLY A 246 -4.17 14.56 -35.93
CA GLY A 246 -2.89 14.32 -36.60
C GLY A 246 -1.91 13.53 -35.75
N ALA A 247 -0.89 12.98 -36.42
CA ALA A 247 0.29 12.46 -35.71
C ALA A 247 1.00 13.62 -35.03
N ILE A 248 1.22 13.50 -33.73
CA ILE A 248 1.95 14.51 -32.95
C ILE A 248 3.26 13.90 -32.43
N ALA A 249 4.29 14.74 -32.31
CA ALA A 249 5.55 14.38 -31.69
C ALA A 249 5.89 15.37 -30.58
N VAL A 250 6.37 14.86 -29.47
CA VAL A 250 6.85 15.64 -28.32
C VAL A 250 8.23 15.12 -27.95
N ASP A 251 9.19 16.05 -27.81
CA ASP A 251 10.58 15.74 -27.48
C ASP A 251 11.21 14.70 -28.45
N GLY A 252 10.86 14.79 -29.75
CA GLY A 252 11.34 13.89 -30.81
C GLY A 252 10.72 12.49 -30.82
N LYS A 253 9.70 12.22 -30.00
CA LYS A 253 9.00 10.92 -29.91
C LYS A 253 7.58 11.05 -30.39
N LEU A 254 7.13 10.04 -31.16
CA LEU A 254 5.73 9.93 -31.57
C LEU A 254 4.84 9.77 -30.34
N VAL A 255 3.73 10.52 -30.32
CA VAL A 255 2.73 10.46 -29.26
C VAL A 255 1.50 9.69 -29.78
N ASP A 256 1.28 8.54 -29.19
CA ASP A 256 0.13 7.67 -29.43
C ASP A 256 -0.84 7.70 -28.24
N LYS A 257 -1.94 6.96 -28.33
CA LYS A 257 -2.97 6.89 -27.29
C LYS A 257 -2.40 6.51 -25.91
N PRO A 258 -1.55 5.47 -25.74
CA PRO A 258 -0.92 5.15 -24.46
C PRO A 258 -0.15 6.31 -23.82
N ILE A 259 0.55 7.09 -24.63
CA ILE A 259 1.32 8.27 -24.15
C ILE A 259 0.35 9.37 -23.68
N VAL A 260 -0.72 9.62 -24.43
CA VAL A 260 -1.76 10.57 -24.04
C VAL A 260 -2.43 10.14 -22.72
N ASP A 261 -2.79 8.86 -22.60
CA ASP A 261 -3.43 8.33 -21.40
C ASP A 261 -2.49 8.40 -20.17
N ARG A 262 -1.18 8.23 -20.37
CA ARG A 262 -0.17 8.47 -19.32
C ARG A 262 -0.14 9.95 -18.93
N ALA A 263 -0.08 10.86 -19.87
CA ALA A 263 -0.05 12.30 -19.61
C ALA A 263 -1.29 12.76 -18.83
N LYS A 264 -2.49 12.30 -19.23
CA LYS A 264 -3.74 12.59 -18.51
C LYS A 264 -3.71 12.11 -17.06
N ARG A 265 -3.19 10.91 -16.78
CA ARG A 265 -3.06 10.38 -15.42
C ARG A 265 -2.12 11.22 -14.56
N ILE A 266 -0.99 11.68 -15.12
CA ILE A 266 -0.04 12.52 -14.42
C ILE A 266 -0.70 13.85 -14.03
N VAL A 267 -1.34 14.54 -14.96
CA VAL A 267 -2.01 15.83 -14.68
C VAL A 267 -3.16 15.66 -13.67
N ALA A 268 -3.97 14.62 -13.81
CA ALA A 268 -5.06 14.34 -12.87
C ALA A 268 -4.57 14.13 -11.43
N SER A 269 -3.36 13.59 -11.24
CA SER A 269 -2.78 13.38 -9.91
C SER A 269 -2.46 14.69 -9.17
N ARG A 270 -2.23 15.81 -9.89
CA ARG A 270 -1.97 17.14 -9.31
C ARG A 270 -3.25 17.78 -8.77
N VAL A 271 -4.35 17.65 -9.52
CA VAL A 271 -5.65 18.23 -9.14
C VAL A 271 -6.16 17.62 -7.82
N VAL A 272 -5.99 16.32 -7.65
CA VAL A 272 -6.40 15.64 -6.40
C VAL A 272 -5.55 16.09 -5.20
N ALA A 273 -4.27 16.44 -5.40
CA ALA A 273 -3.40 16.94 -4.33
C ALA A 273 -3.78 18.35 -3.85
N SER A 274 -4.29 19.21 -4.74
CA SER A 274 -4.68 20.60 -4.40
C SER A 274 -6.06 20.72 -3.72
N LEU A 275 -6.88 19.68 -3.74
CA LEU A 275 -8.21 19.66 -3.09
C LEU A 275 -8.17 19.14 -1.62
N THR A 276 -6.99 18.76 -1.13
CA THR A 276 -6.77 18.18 0.21
C THR A 276 -5.95 19.07 1.14
N HIS A 277 -5.78 20.37 0.77
CA HIS A 277 -5.22 21.44 1.62
C HIS A 277 -6.35 22.47 1.93
#